data_61f4a57d536c3be5e5407f5748924055
#
_entry.id   61f4a57d536c3be5e5407f5748924055
#
_cell.length_a   1.000
_cell.length_b   1.000
_cell.length_c   1.000
_cell.angle_alpha   90.00
_cell.angle_beta   90.00
_cell.angle_gamma   90.00
#
_symmetry.space_group_name_H-M   'P 1'
#
loop_
_entity.id
_entity.type
_entity.pdbx_description
1 polymer ?
#
loop_
_entity_poly.entity_id
_entity_poly.type
_entity_poly.pdbx_seq_one_letter_code
_entity_poly.pdbx_strand_id
1 'polypeptide(L)'
;MPLPDDPVAIVTGAARGIGRACAEELAKKGFRVALADLDSDDLDEATQAVGGFGPGALALRGDVADFDQVQVLAGSVVARWGRVDVLVNNAGISQPKTLLEISEAEFDRTIAVNLKGHFNWCKAVAAGMVEQKGGRIINMSSVSAGTGGAPSAVSKFAYVASKAAVQGLTRALAKELAPYVTVNAICPGSIETNLTRALIEARREAITGTIPLARLGTPLDIAVVVAFLATVEPNFITGEIIDVDGGQWVN
;
A
#
# COMPACT_ATOMS: atom_id res chain seq x y z
N MET A 1 11.56 15.03 9.75
CA MET A 1 11.64 15.10 11.22
C MET A 1 11.76 13.69 11.77
N PRO A 2 12.57 13.49 12.84
CA PRO A 2 12.72 12.17 13.43
C PRO A 2 11.38 11.62 13.93
N LEU A 3 11.24 10.31 13.86
CA LEU A 3 10.09 9.61 14.43
C LEU A 3 10.10 9.73 15.96
N PRO A 4 8.93 9.69 16.62
CA PRO A 4 8.87 9.58 18.07
C PRO A 4 9.34 8.20 18.54
N ASP A 5 9.51 8.03 19.86
CA ASP A 5 9.95 6.76 20.47
C ASP A 5 8.94 5.61 20.22
N ASP A 6 7.64 5.94 20.16
CA ASP A 6 6.54 4.98 19.92
C ASP A 6 5.75 5.37 18.67
N PRO A 7 6.29 5.21 17.46
CA PRO A 7 5.62 5.64 16.25
C PRO A 7 4.43 4.75 15.90
N VAL A 8 3.43 5.34 15.23
CA VAL A 8 2.18 4.68 14.87
C VAL A 8 2.04 4.58 13.36
N ALA A 9 1.78 3.37 12.86
CA ALA A 9 1.52 3.12 11.45
C ALA A 9 0.11 2.58 11.22
N ILE A 10 -0.50 2.98 10.11
CA ILE A 10 -1.71 2.34 9.56
C ILE A 10 -1.31 1.66 8.25
N VAL A 11 -1.70 0.40 8.07
CA VAL A 11 -1.50 -0.36 6.83
C VAL A 11 -2.85 -0.85 6.34
N THR A 12 -3.22 -0.52 5.10
CA THR A 12 -4.47 -0.98 4.49
C THR A 12 -4.25 -2.22 3.62
N GLY A 13 -5.25 -3.10 3.51
CA GLY A 13 -5.10 -4.40 2.87
C GLY A 13 -4.10 -5.28 3.61
N ALA A 14 -4.13 -5.23 4.95
CA ALA A 14 -3.08 -5.77 5.82
C ALA A 14 -3.32 -7.20 6.31
N ALA A 15 -4.47 -7.81 5.98
CA ALA A 15 -4.76 -9.18 6.40
C ALA A 15 -3.81 -10.21 5.78
N ARG A 16 -3.28 -9.94 4.58
CA ARG A 16 -2.42 -10.89 3.83
C ARG A 16 -1.46 -10.20 2.85
N GLY A 17 -0.59 -11.01 2.24
CA GLY A 17 0.28 -10.58 1.15
C GLY A 17 1.22 -9.44 1.50
N ILE A 18 1.31 -8.45 0.60
CA ILE A 18 2.21 -7.30 0.75
C ILE A 18 1.85 -6.47 2.00
N GLY A 19 0.55 -6.21 2.22
CA GLY A 19 0.12 -5.42 3.37
C GLY A 19 0.49 -6.05 4.70
N ARG A 20 0.29 -7.37 4.86
CA ARG A 20 0.71 -8.11 6.06
C ARG A 20 2.22 -8.02 6.27
N ALA A 21 3.01 -8.26 5.23
CA ALA A 21 4.47 -8.15 5.32
C ALA A 21 4.93 -6.73 5.69
N CYS A 22 4.28 -5.68 5.16
CA CYS A 22 4.56 -4.30 5.55
C CYS A 22 4.24 -4.06 7.04
N ALA A 23 3.11 -4.57 7.52
CA ALA A 23 2.72 -4.45 8.92
C ALA A 23 3.73 -5.16 9.85
N GLU A 24 4.17 -6.38 9.50
CA GLU A 24 5.17 -7.14 10.24
C GLU A 24 6.53 -6.42 10.28
N GLU A 25 7.02 -5.89 9.13
CA GLU A 25 8.29 -5.18 9.08
C GLU A 25 8.25 -3.85 9.86
N LEU A 26 7.14 -3.11 9.80
CA LEU A 26 6.97 -1.90 10.62
C LEU A 26 6.93 -2.23 12.12
N ALA A 27 6.25 -3.29 12.52
CA ALA A 27 6.24 -3.74 13.93
C ALA A 27 7.65 -4.10 14.43
N LYS A 28 8.45 -4.82 13.62
CA LYS A 28 9.86 -5.12 13.93
C LYS A 28 10.74 -3.86 14.03
N LYS A 29 10.31 -2.74 13.42
CA LYS A 29 10.95 -1.43 13.55
C LYS A 29 10.44 -0.61 14.74
N GLY A 30 9.62 -1.20 15.62
CA GLY A 30 9.12 -0.56 16.83
C GLY A 30 7.83 0.23 16.65
N PHE A 31 7.13 0.11 15.51
CA PHE A 31 5.84 0.76 15.33
C PHE A 31 4.72 0.03 16.06
N ARG A 32 3.78 0.79 16.63
CA ARG A 32 2.42 0.32 16.85
C ARG A 32 1.69 0.29 15.52
N VAL A 33 1.10 -0.82 15.15
CA VAL A 33 0.53 -1.00 13.80
C VAL A 33 -0.97 -1.24 13.83
N ALA A 34 -1.72 -0.39 13.16
CA ALA A 34 -3.14 -0.61 12.87
C ALA A 34 -3.27 -1.28 11.49
N LEU A 35 -3.86 -2.46 11.47
CA LEU A 35 -4.09 -3.27 10.28
C LEU A 35 -5.53 -3.07 9.81
N ALA A 36 -5.73 -2.48 8.64
CA ALA A 36 -7.06 -2.25 8.07
C ALA A 36 -7.33 -3.22 6.91
N ASP A 37 -8.44 -3.97 6.98
CA ASP A 37 -8.90 -4.86 5.92
C ASP A 37 -10.41 -5.14 6.02
N LEU A 38 -10.98 -5.75 4.97
CA LEU A 38 -12.35 -6.26 4.95
C LEU A 38 -12.47 -7.62 5.63
N ASP A 39 -11.50 -8.51 5.40
CA ASP A 39 -11.53 -9.89 5.87
C ASP A 39 -11.28 -9.96 7.38
N SER A 40 -12.19 -10.64 8.09
CA SER A 40 -12.17 -10.67 9.54
C SER A 40 -11.22 -11.73 10.10
N ASP A 41 -11.19 -12.95 9.57
CA ASP A 41 -10.43 -14.07 10.14
C ASP A 41 -8.92 -13.93 9.82
N ASP A 42 -8.57 -13.68 8.57
CA ASP A 42 -7.18 -13.40 8.16
C ASP A 42 -6.63 -12.14 8.87
N LEU A 43 -7.49 -11.12 9.09
CA LEU A 43 -7.10 -9.89 9.76
C LEU A 43 -6.78 -10.13 11.24
N ASP A 44 -7.55 -10.96 11.94
CA ASP A 44 -7.29 -11.30 13.33
C ASP A 44 -5.98 -12.09 13.49
N GLU A 45 -5.75 -13.07 12.62
CA GLU A 45 -4.49 -13.81 12.59
C GLU A 45 -3.29 -12.88 12.33
N ALA A 46 -3.39 -12.01 11.32
CA ALA A 46 -2.35 -11.03 10.99
C ALA A 46 -2.10 -10.08 12.17
N THR A 47 -3.16 -9.60 12.83
CA THR A 47 -3.04 -8.68 13.97
C THR A 47 -2.36 -9.35 15.16
N GLN A 48 -2.69 -10.61 15.44
CA GLN A 48 -2.03 -11.38 16.49
C GLN A 48 -0.53 -11.57 16.19
N ALA A 49 -0.21 -11.95 14.95
CA ALA A 49 1.17 -12.15 14.53
C ALA A 49 2.00 -10.86 14.62
N VAL A 50 1.46 -9.73 14.12
CA VAL A 50 2.11 -8.40 14.16
C VAL A 50 2.30 -7.93 15.60
N GLY A 51 1.33 -8.17 16.49
CA GLY A 51 1.43 -7.85 17.92
C GLY A 51 2.57 -8.60 18.63
N GLY A 52 3.01 -9.73 18.10
CA GLY A 52 4.17 -10.47 18.61
C GLY A 52 5.54 -9.88 18.23
N PHE A 53 5.59 -8.96 17.26
CA PHE A 53 6.84 -8.34 16.79
C PHE A 53 7.08 -6.94 17.34
N GLY A 54 6.04 -6.23 17.77
CA GLY A 54 6.10 -4.80 18.09
C GLY A 54 5.38 -4.42 19.38
N PRO A 55 5.35 -3.12 19.70
CA PRO A 55 4.76 -2.61 20.93
C PRO A 55 3.22 -2.64 20.97
N GLY A 56 2.56 -3.02 19.85
CA GLY A 56 1.10 -3.19 19.79
C GLY A 56 0.56 -3.27 18.38
N ALA A 57 -0.57 -3.98 18.25
CA ALA A 57 -1.32 -4.09 17.01
C ALA A 57 -2.82 -3.85 17.25
N LEU A 58 -3.53 -3.36 16.23
CA LEU A 58 -4.95 -3.06 16.27
C LEU A 58 -5.60 -3.48 14.95
N ALA A 59 -6.63 -4.31 14.98
CA ALA A 59 -7.44 -4.64 13.82
C ALA A 59 -8.46 -3.54 13.53
N LEU A 60 -8.56 -3.11 12.27
CA LEU A 60 -9.51 -2.13 11.77
C LEU A 60 -10.32 -2.77 10.63
N ARG A 61 -11.58 -3.14 10.90
CA ARG A 61 -12.45 -3.77 9.90
C ARG A 61 -13.26 -2.74 9.16
N GLY A 62 -13.07 -2.61 7.84
CA GLY A 62 -13.86 -1.70 7.02
C GLY A 62 -13.42 -1.64 5.57
N ASP A 63 -14.30 -1.10 4.73
CA ASP A 63 -14.05 -0.88 3.31
C ASP A 63 -13.31 0.44 3.08
N VAL A 64 -12.12 0.38 2.49
CA VAL A 64 -11.36 1.58 2.12
C VAL A 64 -12.13 2.51 1.17
N ALA A 65 -13.09 1.98 0.41
CA ALA A 65 -13.92 2.78 -0.50
C ALA A 65 -15.04 3.56 0.23
N ASP A 66 -15.35 3.21 1.47
CA ASP A 66 -16.33 3.91 2.31
C ASP A 66 -15.63 5.04 3.09
N PHE A 67 -15.96 6.28 2.70
CA PHE A 67 -15.32 7.47 3.27
C PHE A 67 -15.60 7.60 4.78
N ASP A 68 -16.84 7.42 5.19
CA ASP A 68 -17.25 7.64 6.59
C ASP A 68 -16.68 6.55 7.52
N GLN A 69 -16.67 5.30 7.07
CA GLN A 69 -15.98 4.22 7.79
C GLN A 69 -14.50 4.55 8.00
N VAL A 70 -13.80 4.98 6.96
CA VAL A 70 -12.37 5.30 7.05
C VAL A 70 -12.11 6.43 8.05
N GLN A 71 -12.96 7.47 8.09
CA GLN A 71 -12.84 8.55 9.10
C GLN A 71 -12.97 7.99 10.53
N VAL A 72 -13.95 7.12 10.77
CA VAL A 72 -14.16 6.48 12.07
C VAL A 72 -12.97 5.60 12.45
N LEU A 73 -12.49 4.77 11.51
CA LEU A 73 -11.37 3.87 11.76
C LEU A 73 -10.06 4.63 12.06
N ALA A 74 -9.73 5.67 11.29
CA ALA A 74 -8.58 6.52 11.56
C ALA A 74 -8.71 7.23 12.91
N GLY A 75 -9.91 7.75 13.24
CA GLY A 75 -10.21 8.35 14.53
C GLY A 75 -10.00 7.40 15.70
N SER A 76 -10.31 6.10 15.54
CA SER A 76 -10.08 5.08 16.57
C SER A 76 -8.58 4.84 16.85
N VAL A 77 -7.72 4.94 15.83
CA VAL A 77 -6.26 4.88 15.99
C VAL A 77 -5.75 6.06 16.79
N VAL A 78 -6.20 7.28 16.45
CA VAL A 78 -5.84 8.50 17.17
C VAL A 78 -6.36 8.45 18.61
N ALA A 79 -7.58 8.00 18.84
CA ALA A 79 -8.13 7.83 20.20
C ALA A 79 -7.31 6.81 21.03
N ARG A 80 -6.79 5.77 20.39
CA ARG A 80 -6.02 4.69 21.06
C ARG A 80 -4.57 5.07 21.34
N TRP A 81 -3.89 5.76 20.41
CA TRP A 81 -2.45 5.98 20.43
C TRP A 81 -2.02 7.45 20.28
N GLY A 82 -2.98 8.36 20.11
CA GLY A 82 -2.76 9.81 20.09
C GLY A 82 -2.24 10.38 18.77
N ARG A 83 -1.82 9.54 17.81
CA ARG A 83 -1.15 9.98 16.59
C ARG A 83 -1.18 8.95 15.46
N VAL A 84 -0.83 9.40 14.25
CA VAL A 84 -0.47 8.55 13.11
C VAL A 84 0.78 9.13 12.46
N ASP A 85 1.86 8.34 12.36
CA ASP A 85 3.14 8.78 11.79
C ASP A 85 3.36 8.26 10.37
N VAL A 86 2.86 7.05 10.09
CA VAL A 86 2.98 6.41 8.80
C VAL A 86 1.62 5.89 8.32
N LEU A 87 1.29 6.17 7.07
CA LEU A 87 0.17 5.56 6.37
C LEU A 87 0.71 4.76 5.17
N VAL A 88 0.40 3.47 5.12
CA VAL A 88 0.66 2.61 3.96
C VAL A 88 -0.66 2.29 3.27
N ASN A 89 -0.95 2.97 2.18
CA ASN A 89 -2.09 2.69 1.32
C ASN A 89 -1.77 1.52 0.38
N ASN A 90 -2.05 0.30 0.82
CA ASN A 90 -1.78 -0.90 0.05
C ASN A 90 -3.06 -1.59 -0.47
N ALA A 91 -4.20 -1.42 0.17
CA ALA A 91 -5.45 -2.05 -0.27
C ALA A 91 -5.73 -1.82 -1.76
N GLY A 92 -6.11 -2.90 -2.44
CA GLY A 92 -6.41 -2.84 -3.86
C GLY A 92 -6.99 -4.15 -4.39
N ILE A 93 -7.73 -4.04 -5.48
CA ILE A 93 -8.31 -5.18 -6.19
C ILE A 93 -7.77 -5.25 -7.62
N SER A 94 -7.63 -6.48 -8.12
CA SER A 94 -7.36 -6.77 -9.51
C SER A 94 -8.62 -6.58 -10.37
N GLN A 95 -8.47 -6.22 -11.65
CA GLN A 95 -9.56 -6.16 -12.61
C GLN A 95 -9.14 -6.86 -13.91
N PRO A 96 -9.59 -8.11 -14.14
CA PRO A 96 -9.14 -8.92 -15.26
C PRO A 96 -9.90 -8.66 -16.56
N LYS A 97 -11.06 -7.98 -16.53
CA LYS A 97 -11.90 -7.76 -17.71
C LYS A 97 -11.33 -6.70 -18.64
N THR A 98 -11.44 -6.98 -19.94
CA THR A 98 -11.10 -6.03 -21.00
C THR A 98 -12.13 -4.91 -21.08
N LEU A 99 -11.84 -3.87 -21.91
CA LEU A 99 -12.76 -2.75 -22.14
C LEU A 99 -14.13 -3.21 -22.69
N LEU A 100 -14.14 -4.31 -23.45
CA LEU A 100 -15.37 -4.83 -24.06
C LEU A 100 -16.19 -5.71 -23.12
N GLU A 101 -15.65 -6.10 -21.98
CA GLU A 101 -16.26 -7.05 -21.04
C GLU A 101 -16.67 -6.40 -19.72
N ILE A 102 -15.98 -5.32 -19.31
CA ILE A 102 -16.20 -4.70 -18.03
C ILE A 102 -17.52 -3.93 -17.99
N SER A 103 -18.27 -4.06 -16.90
CA SER A 103 -19.40 -3.19 -16.62
C SER A 103 -18.96 -1.88 -15.97
N GLU A 104 -19.79 -0.84 -16.05
CA GLU A 104 -19.60 0.43 -15.34
C GLU A 104 -19.40 0.20 -13.85
N ALA A 105 -20.25 -0.60 -13.20
CA ALA A 105 -20.15 -0.89 -11.77
C ALA A 105 -18.82 -1.56 -11.37
N GLU A 106 -18.26 -2.43 -12.21
CA GLU A 106 -16.96 -3.06 -11.97
C GLU A 106 -15.80 -2.07 -12.15
N PHE A 107 -15.92 -1.19 -13.13
CA PHE A 107 -14.97 -0.09 -13.31
C PHE A 107 -15.00 0.84 -12.09
N ASP A 108 -16.20 1.31 -11.69
CA ASP A 108 -16.38 2.19 -10.52
C ASP A 108 -15.86 1.55 -9.23
N ARG A 109 -16.14 0.25 -9.03
CA ARG A 109 -15.59 -0.46 -7.87
C ARG A 109 -14.06 -0.51 -7.89
N THR A 110 -13.45 -0.69 -9.06
CA THR A 110 -11.99 -0.69 -9.19
C THR A 110 -11.41 0.68 -8.81
N ILE A 111 -11.99 1.75 -9.31
CA ILE A 111 -11.58 3.13 -8.97
C ILE A 111 -11.86 3.45 -7.50
N ALA A 112 -13.01 3.03 -6.98
CA ALA A 112 -13.39 3.26 -5.58
C ALA A 112 -12.40 2.63 -4.61
N VAL A 113 -11.95 1.40 -4.86
CA VAL A 113 -10.98 0.73 -3.99
C VAL A 113 -9.56 1.24 -4.24
N ASN A 114 -9.10 1.20 -5.49
CA ASN A 114 -7.68 1.39 -5.82
C ASN A 114 -7.23 2.85 -5.79
N LEU A 115 -8.14 3.81 -5.95
CA LEU A 115 -7.83 5.24 -5.99
C LEU A 115 -8.55 6.01 -4.88
N LYS A 116 -9.90 5.95 -4.84
CA LYS A 116 -10.67 6.68 -3.81
C LYS A 116 -10.31 6.19 -2.40
N GLY A 117 -10.02 4.89 -2.22
CA GLY A 117 -9.54 4.35 -0.95
C GLY A 117 -8.27 5.02 -0.45
N HIS A 118 -7.29 5.25 -1.35
CA HIS A 118 -6.08 6.00 -1.02
C HIS A 118 -6.40 7.45 -0.61
N PHE A 119 -7.28 8.12 -1.36
CA PHE A 119 -7.74 9.46 -1.00
C PHE A 119 -8.43 9.47 0.37
N ASN A 120 -9.33 8.53 0.65
CA ASN A 120 -10.07 8.48 1.92
C ASN A 120 -9.12 8.40 3.13
N TRP A 121 -8.12 7.51 3.08
CA TRP A 121 -7.13 7.37 4.14
C TRP A 121 -6.18 8.56 4.24
N CYS A 122 -5.69 9.08 3.11
CA CYS A 122 -4.88 10.30 3.12
C CYS A 122 -5.65 11.46 3.77
N LYS A 123 -6.92 11.66 3.41
CA LYS A 123 -7.78 12.70 3.98
C LYS A 123 -7.98 12.54 5.48
N ALA A 124 -8.13 11.29 5.95
CA ALA A 124 -8.36 10.99 7.36
C ALA A 124 -7.15 11.31 8.25
N VAL A 125 -5.91 11.17 7.73
CA VAL A 125 -4.70 11.32 8.56
C VAL A 125 -3.93 12.62 8.31
N ALA A 126 -4.09 13.26 7.15
CA ALA A 126 -3.23 14.36 6.72
C ALA A 126 -3.26 15.55 7.68
N ALA A 127 -4.43 15.95 8.17
CA ALA A 127 -4.55 17.07 9.10
C ALA A 127 -3.75 16.85 10.38
N GLY A 128 -3.88 15.67 10.99
CA GLY A 128 -3.09 15.31 12.18
C GLY A 128 -1.59 15.24 11.91
N MET A 129 -1.18 14.71 10.76
CA MET A 129 0.23 14.69 10.35
C MET A 129 0.81 16.10 10.18
N VAL A 130 0.04 17.03 9.59
CA VAL A 130 0.46 18.43 9.45
C VAL A 130 0.54 19.13 10.81
N GLU A 131 -0.45 18.93 11.69
CA GLU A 131 -0.48 19.52 13.04
C GLU A 131 0.70 19.03 13.89
N GLN A 132 1.02 17.74 13.86
CA GLN A 132 2.18 17.17 14.55
C GLN A 132 3.52 17.50 13.87
N LYS A 133 3.50 18.21 12.73
CA LYS A 133 4.66 18.58 11.90
C LYS A 133 5.49 17.39 11.47
N GLY A 134 4.87 16.26 11.17
CA GLY A 134 5.57 15.05 10.74
C GLY A 134 4.62 13.96 10.31
N GLY A 135 4.91 13.33 9.18
CA GLY A 135 4.15 12.21 8.66
C GLY A 135 4.77 11.64 7.40
N ARG A 136 4.44 10.39 7.11
CA ARG A 136 4.92 9.69 5.91
C ARG A 136 3.78 8.88 5.30
N ILE A 137 3.47 9.17 4.06
CA ILE A 137 2.45 8.45 3.28
C ILE A 137 3.15 7.65 2.19
N ILE A 138 2.88 6.35 2.15
CA ILE A 138 3.44 5.42 1.17
C ILE A 138 2.28 4.77 0.43
N ASN A 139 2.18 5.06 -0.86
CA ASN A 139 1.09 4.60 -1.70
C ASN A 139 1.54 3.40 -2.55
N MET A 140 0.73 2.35 -2.63
CA MET A 140 1.03 1.18 -3.46
C MET A 140 0.44 1.37 -4.86
N SER A 141 1.34 1.69 -5.82
CA SER A 141 1.04 1.70 -7.25
C SER A 141 1.30 0.33 -7.89
N SER A 142 1.88 0.29 -9.07
CA SER A 142 2.29 -0.92 -9.81
C SER A 142 3.17 -0.51 -10.99
N VAL A 143 4.12 -1.33 -11.40
CA VAL A 143 4.84 -1.15 -12.67
C VAL A 143 3.90 -1.12 -13.88
N SER A 144 2.73 -1.75 -13.77
CA SER A 144 1.70 -1.69 -14.82
C SER A 144 1.21 -0.27 -15.10
N ALA A 145 1.33 0.66 -14.15
CA ALA A 145 0.95 2.06 -14.33
C ALA A 145 1.78 2.77 -15.40
N GLY A 146 3.08 2.43 -15.51
CA GLY A 146 3.99 2.98 -16.52
C GLY A 146 4.00 2.18 -17.82
N THR A 147 3.86 0.85 -17.73
CA THR A 147 4.00 -0.06 -18.88
C THR A 147 2.70 -0.30 -19.65
N GLY A 148 1.54 0.06 -19.11
CA GLY A 148 0.25 -0.33 -19.64
C GLY A 148 -0.15 -1.78 -19.31
N GLY A 149 0.72 -2.50 -18.56
CA GLY A 149 0.56 -3.92 -18.24
C GLY A 149 1.08 -4.85 -19.35
N ALA A 150 1.62 -6.00 -18.97
CA ALA A 150 2.01 -7.03 -19.93
C ALA A 150 0.76 -7.65 -20.58
N PRO A 151 0.84 -8.13 -21.83
CA PRO A 151 -0.28 -8.84 -22.49
C PRO A 151 -0.80 -10.04 -21.67
N SER A 152 0.11 -10.71 -20.95
CA SER A 152 -0.19 -11.83 -20.05
C SER A 152 -0.66 -11.41 -18.66
N ALA A 153 -0.68 -10.11 -18.36
CA ALA A 153 -1.11 -9.63 -17.04
C ALA A 153 -2.59 -9.95 -16.78
N VAL A 154 -2.87 -10.37 -15.56
CA VAL A 154 -4.24 -10.65 -15.10
C VAL A 154 -5.06 -9.36 -15.08
N SER A 155 -4.51 -8.30 -14.48
CA SER A 155 -5.18 -7.00 -14.39
C SER A 155 -5.10 -6.25 -15.71
N LYS A 156 -6.22 -5.63 -16.12
CA LYS A 156 -6.36 -4.92 -17.39
C LYS A 156 -6.47 -3.40 -17.15
N PHE A 157 -6.93 -2.68 -18.17
CA PHE A 157 -6.88 -1.21 -18.28
C PHE A 157 -7.42 -0.45 -17.05
N ALA A 158 -8.52 -0.92 -16.45
CA ALA A 158 -9.12 -0.21 -15.31
C ALA A 158 -8.21 -0.25 -14.07
N TYR A 159 -7.56 -1.39 -13.82
CA TYR A 159 -6.53 -1.49 -12.79
C TYR A 159 -5.32 -0.59 -13.12
N VAL A 160 -4.82 -0.67 -14.36
CA VAL A 160 -3.68 0.14 -14.83
C VAL A 160 -3.98 1.63 -14.66
N ALA A 161 -5.15 2.09 -15.11
CA ALA A 161 -5.58 3.47 -14.96
C ALA A 161 -5.65 3.90 -13.48
N SER A 162 -6.21 3.05 -12.62
CA SER A 162 -6.26 3.33 -11.17
C SER A 162 -4.88 3.48 -10.55
N LYS A 163 -3.92 2.61 -10.92
CA LYS A 163 -2.56 2.64 -10.38
C LYS A 163 -1.72 3.80 -10.96
N ALA A 164 -1.96 4.21 -12.19
CA ALA A 164 -1.40 5.43 -12.77
C ALA A 164 -1.92 6.68 -12.05
N ALA A 165 -3.21 6.73 -11.74
CA ALA A 165 -3.80 7.82 -10.98
C ALA A 165 -3.20 7.94 -9.55
N VAL A 166 -2.84 6.83 -8.90
CA VAL A 166 -2.13 6.84 -7.60
C VAL A 166 -0.78 7.54 -7.70
N GLN A 167 -0.03 7.41 -8.81
CA GLN A 167 1.22 8.15 -9.02
C GLN A 167 0.98 9.66 -9.11
N GLY A 168 -0.07 10.08 -9.83
CA GLY A 168 -0.48 11.49 -9.90
C GLY A 168 -0.87 12.04 -8.52
N LEU A 169 -1.70 11.29 -7.78
CA LEU A 169 -2.08 11.62 -6.39
C LEU A 169 -0.85 11.78 -5.50
N THR A 170 0.11 10.87 -5.59
CA THR A 170 1.37 10.91 -4.81
C THR A 170 2.15 12.19 -5.05
N ARG A 171 2.38 12.55 -6.32
CA ARG A 171 3.14 13.76 -6.68
C ARG A 171 2.42 15.05 -6.26
N ALA A 172 1.10 15.08 -6.37
CA ALA A 172 0.30 16.24 -5.95
C ALA A 172 0.35 16.42 -4.43
N LEU A 173 0.06 15.38 -3.66
CA LEU A 173 0.06 15.41 -2.20
C LEU A 173 1.47 15.68 -1.62
N ALA A 174 2.53 15.22 -2.26
CA ALA A 174 3.90 15.52 -1.85
C ALA A 174 4.19 17.03 -1.83
N LYS A 175 3.64 17.78 -2.78
CA LYS A 175 3.77 19.24 -2.85
C LYS A 175 2.82 19.96 -1.89
N GLU A 176 1.59 19.45 -1.78
CA GLU A 176 0.54 20.06 -0.97
C GLU A 176 0.80 19.94 0.54
N LEU A 177 1.33 18.80 0.97
CA LEU A 177 1.55 18.50 2.40
C LEU A 177 2.97 18.83 2.90
N ALA A 178 3.85 19.29 2.01
CA ALA A 178 5.15 19.82 2.41
C ALA A 178 4.99 21.08 3.29
N PRO A 179 5.94 21.37 4.21
CA PRO A 179 7.19 20.65 4.44
C PRO A 179 7.08 19.53 5.48
N TYR A 180 5.90 19.21 5.97
CA TYR A 180 5.74 18.35 7.15
C TYR A 180 5.53 16.87 6.82
N VAL A 181 4.92 16.56 5.66
CA VAL A 181 4.59 15.18 5.30
C VAL A 181 5.29 14.80 4.00
N THR A 182 5.98 13.68 4.00
CA THR A 182 6.51 13.08 2.77
C THR A 182 5.48 12.10 2.18
N VAL A 183 5.32 12.13 0.87
CA VAL A 183 4.39 11.23 0.16
C VAL A 183 5.13 10.59 -1.00
N ASN A 184 5.25 9.26 -0.98
CA ASN A 184 5.94 8.49 -2.01
C ASN A 184 5.08 7.30 -2.47
N ALA A 185 5.39 6.74 -3.62
CA ALA A 185 4.74 5.53 -4.10
C ALA A 185 5.77 4.43 -4.39
N ILE A 186 5.34 3.20 -4.18
CA ILE A 186 6.07 1.99 -4.59
C ILE A 186 5.29 1.34 -5.74
N CYS A 187 6.01 0.89 -6.75
CA CYS A 187 5.50 0.15 -7.89
C CYS A 187 6.03 -1.30 -7.85
N PRO A 188 5.30 -2.23 -7.24
CA PRO A 188 5.67 -3.63 -7.29
C PRO A 188 5.62 -4.18 -8.72
N GLY A 189 6.59 -5.05 -9.04
CA GLY A 189 6.54 -5.91 -10.20
C GLY A 189 5.71 -7.18 -9.95
N SER A 190 6.16 -8.30 -10.50
CA SER A 190 5.53 -9.61 -10.31
C SER A 190 5.86 -10.18 -8.94
N ILE A 191 4.96 -9.99 -7.97
CA ILE A 191 5.11 -10.46 -6.58
C ILE A 191 4.30 -11.74 -6.36
N GLU A 192 4.94 -12.76 -5.81
CA GLU A 192 4.26 -14.00 -5.40
C GLU A 192 3.52 -13.78 -4.08
N THR A 193 2.20 -13.84 -4.14
CA THR A 193 1.30 -13.76 -2.99
C THR A 193 0.35 -14.95 -2.99
N ASN A 194 -0.35 -15.21 -1.90
CA ASN A 194 -1.38 -16.27 -1.89
C ASN A 194 -2.45 -16.05 -2.98
N LEU A 195 -2.77 -14.79 -3.30
CA LEU A 195 -3.73 -14.42 -4.33
C LEU A 195 -3.23 -14.74 -5.75
N THR A 196 -1.94 -14.59 -5.99
CA THR A 196 -1.33 -14.74 -7.33
C THR A 196 -0.73 -16.13 -7.55
N ARG A 197 -0.54 -16.93 -6.50
CA ARG A 197 0.18 -18.21 -6.55
C ARG A 197 -0.32 -19.16 -7.63
N ALA A 198 -1.62 -19.44 -7.69
CA ALA A 198 -2.17 -20.37 -8.67
C ALA A 198 -1.99 -19.91 -10.13
N LEU A 199 -2.09 -18.59 -10.36
CA LEU A 199 -1.89 -17.99 -11.70
C LEU A 199 -0.41 -17.98 -12.09
N ILE A 200 0.46 -17.77 -11.13
CA ILE A 200 1.92 -17.76 -11.30
C ILE A 200 2.43 -19.17 -11.54
N GLU A 201 1.95 -20.17 -10.79
CA GLU A 201 2.38 -21.57 -10.92
C GLU A 201 2.30 -22.06 -12.37
N ALA A 202 1.18 -21.78 -13.05
CA ALA A 202 0.96 -22.17 -14.45
C ALA A 202 1.86 -21.44 -15.48
N ARG A 203 2.54 -20.34 -15.07
CA ARG A 203 3.31 -19.45 -15.97
C ARG A 203 4.65 -19.02 -15.38
N ARG A 204 5.11 -19.68 -14.34
CA ARG A 204 6.29 -19.27 -13.54
C ARG A 204 7.51 -18.97 -14.42
N GLU A 205 7.89 -19.93 -15.28
CA GLU A 205 9.06 -19.78 -16.16
C GLU A 205 8.91 -18.61 -17.15
N ALA A 206 7.72 -18.45 -17.74
CA ALA A 206 7.46 -17.36 -18.66
C ALA A 206 7.52 -16.00 -17.97
N ILE A 207 7.04 -15.89 -16.71
CA ILE A 207 7.09 -14.64 -15.95
C ILE A 207 8.52 -14.35 -15.48
N THR A 208 9.20 -15.32 -14.87
CA THR A 208 10.58 -15.14 -14.38
C THR A 208 11.56 -14.86 -15.50
N GLY A 209 11.34 -15.42 -16.70
CA GLY A 209 12.14 -15.12 -17.88
C GLY A 209 12.07 -13.66 -18.36
N THR A 210 11.06 -12.89 -17.92
CA THR A 210 10.96 -11.44 -18.21
C THR A 210 11.57 -10.56 -17.12
N ILE A 211 12.04 -11.14 -16.02
CA ILE A 211 12.58 -10.40 -14.87
C ILE A 211 14.11 -10.55 -14.87
N PRO A 212 14.89 -9.48 -15.04
CA PRO A 212 16.36 -9.54 -15.04
C PRO A 212 16.97 -10.23 -13.82
N LEU A 213 16.40 -10.06 -12.60
CA LEU A 213 16.85 -10.78 -11.42
C LEU A 213 16.45 -12.26 -11.39
N ALA A 214 15.80 -12.78 -12.45
CA ALA A 214 15.46 -14.18 -12.69
C ALA A 214 14.65 -14.86 -11.55
N ARG A 215 13.91 -14.07 -10.77
CA ARG A 215 13.00 -14.56 -9.73
C ARG A 215 11.77 -13.67 -9.60
N LEU A 216 10.71 -14.23 -9.08
CA LEU A 216 9.58 -13.44 -8.59
C LEU A 216 9.98 -12.65 -7.35
N GLY A 217 9.38 -11.48 -7.18
CA GLY A 217 9.44 -10.78 -5.92
C GLY A 217 8.57 -11.48 -4.85
N THR A 218 8.90 -11.25 -3.60
CA THR A 218 8.14 -11.67 -2.42
C THR A 218 7.49 -10.45 -1.75
N PRO A 219 6.46 -10.62 -0.92
CA PRO A 219 5.95 -9.53 -0.09
C PRO A 219 7.03 -8.81 0.72
N LEU A 220 8.06 -9.53 1.17
CA LEU A 220 9.17 -8.96 1.93
C LEU A 220 10.03 -8.01 1.07
N ASP A 221 10.24 -8.28 -0.23
CA ASP A 221 10.98 -7.37 -1.12
C ASP A 221 10.32 -5.98 -1.16
N ILE A 222 9.00 -5.91 -1.02
CA ILE A 222 8.25 -4.64 -0.96
C ILE A 222 8.29 -4.06 0.47
N ALA A 223 8.07 -4.88 1.48
CA ALA A 223 7.96 -4.45 2.86
C ALA A 223 9.24 -3.78 3.39
N VAL A 224 10.42 -4.24 2.97
CA VAL A 224 11.70 -3.61 3.37
C VAL A 224 11.86 -2.21 2.78
N VAL A 225 11.34 -1.94 1.59
CA VAL A 225 11.35 -0.61 0.98
C VAL A 225 10.32 0.29 1.68
N VAL A 226 9.14 -0.23 2.03
CA VAL A 226 8.18 0.48 2.88
C VAL A 226 8.81 0.85 4.21
N ALA A 227 9.45 -0.10 4.90
CA ALA A 227 10.12 0.15 6.18
C ALA A 227 11.25 1.18 6.04
N PHE A 228 12.04 1.14 4.95
CA PHE A 228 13.04 2.16 4.65
C PHE A 228 12.41 3.55 4.52
N LEU A 229 11.40 3.73 3.68
CA LEU A 229 10.71 5.00 3.51
C LEU A 229 10.05 5.48 4.81
N ALA A 230 9.58 4.54 5.62
CA ALA A 230 8.97 4.82 6.92
C ALA A 230 9.97 5.26 8.00
N THR A 231 11.27 4.92 7.88
CA THR A 231 12.25 5.13 8.98
C THR A 231 13.47 5.95 8.60
N VAL A 232 13.77 6.15 7.29
CA VAL A 232 15.00 6.82 6.84
C VAL A 232 15.14 8.23 7.43
N GLU A 233 16.32 8.50 8.01
CA GLU A 233 16.72 9.81 8.53
C GLU A 233 18.21 10.10 8.20
N PRO A 234 18.55 11.32 7.75
CA PRO A 234 17.60 12.38 7.33
C PRO A 234 16.79 11.98 6.10
N ASN A 235 15.55 12.48 5.99
CA ASN A 235 14.68 12.16 4.87
C ASN A 235 14.54 13.35 3.90
N PHE A 236 14.92 13.14 2.65
CA PHE A 236 14.78 14.13 1.56
C PHE A 236 14.06 13.52 0.34
N ILE A 237 13.30 12.43 0.57
CA ILE A 237 12.57 11.70 -0.47
C ILE A 237 11.08 12.03 -0.35
N THR A 238 10.52 12.75 -1.33
CA THR A 238 9.08 13.01 -1.43
C THR A 238 8.67 13.21 -2.89
N GLY A 239 7.49 12.73 -3.25
CA GLY A 239 6.97 12.75 -4.62
C GLY A 239 7.56 11.67 -5.52
N GLU A 240 8.36 10.76 -4.97
CA GLU A 240 9.07 9.72 -5.72
C GLU A 240 8.17 8.52 -6.01
N ILE A 241 8.41 7.91 -7.17
CA ILE A 241 7.76 6.68 -7.62
C ILE A 241 8.85 5.63 -7.77
N ILE A 242 8.89 4.67 -6.85
CA ILE A 242 9.98 3.69 -6.73
C ILE A 242 9.54 2.35 -7.29
N ASP A 243 10.20 1.90 -8.35
CA ASP A 243 9.96 0.56 -8.90
C ASP A 243 10.70 -0.49 -8.06
N VAL A 244 9.99 -1.56 -7.68
CA VAL A 244 10.53 -2.70 -6.92
C VAL A 244 10.08 -3.96 -7.65
N ASP A 245 10.78 -4.30 -8.72
CA ASP A 245 10.30 -5.24 -9.73
C ASP A 245 11.37 -6.19 -10.28
N GLY A 246 12.59 -6.15 -9.75
CA GLY A 246 13.70 -6.97 -10.21
C GLY A 246 14.24 -6.56 -11.59
N GLY A 247 13.99 -5.32 -12.02
CA GLY A 247 14.37 -4.78 -13.34
C GLY A 247 13.37 -5.13 -14.44
N GLN A 248 12.17 -5.57 -14.10
CA GLN A 248 11.11 -5.90 -15.07
C GLN A 248 10.71 -4.68 -15.92
N TRP A 249 10.81 -3.50 -15.35
CA TRP A 249 10.65 -2.22 -16.01
C TRP A 249 11.85 -1.31 -15.69
N VAL A 250 12.45 -0.72 -16.71
CA VAL A 250 13.53 0.27 -16.56
C VAL A 250 13.10 1.55 -17.27
N ASN A 251 13.02 2.65 -16.54
CA ASN A 251 12.64 3.98 -17.05
C ASN A 251 13.82 4.64 -17.77
#